data_ea53362d82e368b05c9d9ae4caa2802d
#
_entry.id   ea53362d82e368b05c9d9ae4caa2802d
#
_cell.length_a   1.000
_cell.length_b   1.000
_cell.length_c   1.000
_cell.angle_alpha   90.00
_cell.angle_beta   90.00
_cell.angle_gamma   90.00
#
_symmetry.space_group_name_H-M   'P 1'
#
loop_
_entity.id
_entity.type
_entity.pdbx_description
1 polymer ?
#
loop_
_entity_poly.entity_id
_entity_poly.type
_entity_poly.pdbx_seq_one_letter_code
_entity_poly.pdbx_strand_id
1 'polypeptide(L)'
;MALGLIVKPGRILTAKLLLGEAVEGITHCAIGDGDDTFSDAQNPPAPDIEQRLLKNERARKRFYKRSFLKEDPEGALIVGGIHYLETGEETNVIGIFFRFDEPEANGITIKEYGFFGGGVVFRSDVDGFMAKEGVYHPDTNPTGEVENSGYLYEVKNIPDFNKISDTRVELVGVIKI
;
A
#
# COMPACT_ATOMS: atom_id res chain seq x y z
N MET A 1 -6.06 -2.36 14.82
CA MET A 1 -4.88 -2.24 13.91
C MET A 1 -4.40 -0.79 13.97
N ALA A 2 -3.10 -0.51 14.23
CA ALA A 2 -2.61 0.87 14.27
C ALA A 2 -2.71 1.52 12.87
N LEU A 3 -2.84 2.84 12.79
CA LEU A 3 -2.74 3.57 11.52
C LEU A 3 -1.31 3.46 10.98
N GLY A 4 -1.15 3.48 9.67
CA GLY A 4 0.15 3.56 9.03
C GLY A 4 0.79 4.95 9.21
N LEU A 5 2.07 5.08 8.91
CA LEU A 5 2.79 6.35 8.92
C LEU A 5 2.68 7.01 7.55
N ILE A 6 2.08 8.20 7.46
CA ILE A 6 2.16 9.05 6.27
C ILE A 6 3.57 9.62 6.21
N VAL A 7 4.33 9.17 5.23
CA VAL A 7 5.74 9.54 5.05
C VAL A 7 5.88 10.85 4.26
N LYS A 8 7.08 11.41 4.25
CA LYS A 8 7.35 12.69 3.58
C LYS A 8 7.01 12.70 2.08
N PRO A 9 7.32 11.66 1.28
CA PRO A 9 6.85 11.60 -0.11
C PRO A 9 5.32 11.65 -0.25
N GLY A 10 4.57 11.04 0.66
CA GLY A 10 3.11 11.07 0.68
C GLY A 10 2.56 12.48 0.93
N ARG A 11 3.21 13.24 1.82
CA ARG A 11 2.87 14.66 2.05
C ARG A 11 3.17 15.52 0.83
N ILE A 12 4.26 15.22 0.10
CA ILE A 12 4.58 15.88 -1.18
C ILE A 12 3.50 15.57 -2.22
N LEU A 13 3.06 14.31 -2.34
CA LEU A 13 1.99 13.94 -3.25
C LEU A 13 0.70 14.70 -2.93
N THR A 14 0.33 14.80 -1.64
CA THR A 14 -0.83 15.59 -1.21
C THR A 14 -0.70 17.07 -1.62
N ALA A 15 0.47 17.67 -1.41
CA ALA A 15 0.73 19.06 -1.81
C ALA A 15 0.58 19.27 -3.33
N LYS A 16 1.09 18.35 -4.14
CA LYS A 16 0.95 18.37 -5.61
C LYS A 16 -0.52 18.32 -6.04
N LEU A 17 -1.31 17.42 -5.44
CA LEU A 17 -2.75 17.32 -5.70
C LEU A 17 -3.50 18.61 -5.35
N LEU A 18 -3.18 19.22 -4.20
CA LEU A 18 -3.78 20.49 -3.76
C LEU A 18 -3.37 21.68 -4.65
N LEU A 19 -2.17 21.64 -5.23
CA LEU A 19 -1.70 22.61 -6.21
C LEU A 19 -2.32 22.41 -7.60
N GLY A 20 -3.11 21.37 -7.81
CA GLY A 20 -3.71 21.05 -9.10
C GLY A 20 -2.73 20.52 -10.12
N GLU A 21 -1.58 19.99 -9.71
CA GLU A 21 -0.67 19.30 -10.62
C GLU A 21 -1.35 18.06 -11.21
N ALA A 22 -1.06 17.75 -12.47
CA ALA A 22 -1.60 16.58 -13.17
C ALA A 22 -0.92 15.28 -12.69
N VAL A 23 -1.13 14.92 -11.42
CA VAL A 23 -0.65 13.67 -10.81
C VAL A 23 -1.82 12.82 -10.33
N GLU A 24 -1.69 11.51 -10.44
CA GLU A 24 -2.68 10.61 -9.84
C GLU A 24 -2.54 10.58 -8.32
N GLY A 25 -3.66 10.40 -7.62
CA GLY A 25 -3.66 10.09 -6.19
C GLY A 25 -3.08 8.71 -5.91
N ILE A 26 -3.49 8.08 -4.80
CA ILE A 26 -3.07 6.72 -4.46
C ILE A 26 -3.72 5.74 -5.43
N THR A 27 -2.89 4.91 -6.07
CA THR A 27 -3.32 3.96 -7.10
C THR A 27 -2.91 2.51 -6.81
N HIS A 28 -1.84 2.28 -6.06
CA HIS A 28 -1.27 0.96 -5.84
C HIS A 28 -0.98 0.70 -4.36
N CYS A 29 -1.05 -0.57 -3.99
CA CYS A 29 -0.53 -1.08 -2.74
C CYS A 29 0.60 -2.06 -3.04
N ALA A 30 1.73 -1.90 -2.37
CA ALA A 30 2.84 -2.85 -2.37
C ALA A 30 2.89 -3.61 -1.05
N ILE A 31 3.34 -4.87 -1.11
CA ILE A 31 3.64 -5.71 0.03
C ILE A 31 5.10 -6.14 -0.02
N GLY A 32 5.73 -6.27 1.13
CA GLY A 32 7.14 -6.62 1.26
C GLY A 32 7.41 -7.55 2.44
N ASP A 33 8.56 -8.21 2.41
CA ASP A 33 9.01 -9.11 3.47
C ASP A 33 10.11 -8.48 4.36
N GLY A 34 10.31 -7.15 4.23
CA GLY A 34 11.23 -6.41 5.08
C GLY A 34 12.71 -6.67 4.79
N ASP A 35 13.57 -6.14 5.65
CA ASP A 35 15.02 -6.36 5.64
C ASP A 35 15.48 -6.97 6.98
N ASP A 36 16.77 -7.03 7.21
CA ASP A 36 17.38 -7.61 8.44
C ASP A 36 16.95 -6.89 9.73
N THR A 37 16.38 -5.68 9.64
CA THR A 37 15.85 -4.97 10.81
C THR A 37 14.53 -5.56 11.32
N PHE A 38 13.82 -6.36 10.51
CA PHE A 38 12.62 -7.11 10.89
C PHE A 38 12.95 -8.43 11.59
N SER A 39 13.81 -8.38 12.59
CA SER A 39 14.32 -9.56 13.31
C SER A 39 13.32 -10.17 14.31
N ASP A 40 12.34 -9.40 14.75
CA ASP A 40 11.27 -9.86 15.65
C ASP A 40 9.95 -9.96 14.89
N ALA A 41 9.47 -11.20 14.70
CA ALA A 41 8.25 -11.49 13.96
C ALA A 41 6.97 -10.87 14.56
N GLN A 42 6.97 -10.52 15.84
CA GLN A 42 5.81 -9.96 16.53
C GLN A 42 5.90 -8.45 16.75
N ASN A 43 7.12 -7.91 16.78
CA ASN A 43 7.38 -6.49 17.06
C ASN A 43 8.21 -5.88 15.92
N PRO A 44 7.57 -5.57 14.78
CA PRO A 44 8.26 -4.99 13.64
C PRO A 44 8.85 -3.61 14.00
N PRO A 45 9.94 -3.19 13.34
CA PRO A 45 10.51 -1.86 13.56
C PRO A 45 9.50 -0.77 13.18
N ALA A 46 9.62 0.41 13.79
CA ALA A 46 8.83 1.56 13.38
C ALA A 46 9.25 2.02 11.97
N PRO A 47 8.30 2.41 11.10
CA PRO A 47 8.64 2.98 9.80
C PRO A 47 9.36 4.33 9.95
N ASP A 48 10.20 4.68 8.96
CA ASP A 48 10.88 5.98 8.89
C ASP A 48 10.05 7.00 8.09
N ILE A 49 9.93 8.22 8.60
CA ILE A 49 9.22 9.35 7.94
C ILE A 49 9.83 9.72 6.57
N GLU A 50 11.13 9.50 6.37
CA GLU A 50 11.83 9.76 5.11
C GLU A 50 11.77 8.57 4.13
N GLN A 51 11.14 7.47 4.52
CA GLN A 51 11.04 6.26 3.70
C GLN A 51 10.35 6.56 2.37
N ARG A 52 10.90 6.04 1.27
CA ARG A 52 10.44 6.28 -0.10
C ARG A 52 9.93 5.01 -0.78
N LEU A 53 10.38 3.87 -0.33
CA LEU A 53 10.06 2.53 -0.84
C LEU A 53 9.85 1.59 0.35
N LEU A 54 9.26 0.43 0.12
CA LEU A 54 9.34 -0.66 1.07
C LEU A 54 10.80 -1.12 1.21
N LYS A 55 11.14 -1.75 2.32
CA LYS A 55 12.49 -2.27 2.56
C LYS A 55 12.86 -3.38 1.59
N ASN A 56 11.89 -4.28 1.34
CA ASN A 56 12.02 -5.32 0.31
C ASN A 56 10.66 -5.60 -0.31
N GLU A 57 10.33 -4.86 -1.37
CA GLU A 57 9.05 -5.03 -2.08
C GLU A 57 9.03 -6.34 -2.87
N ARG A 58 7.97 -7.13 -2.68
CA ARG A 58 7.78 -8.43 -3.30
C ARG A 58 6.67 -8.44 -4.35
N ALA A 59 5.61 -7.66 -4.13
CA ALA A 59 4.54 -7.52 -5.11
C ALA A 59 3.84 -6.18 -4.95
N ARG A 60 3.24 -5.70 -6.05
CA ARG A 60 2.46 -4.46 -6.08
C ARG A 60 1.22 -4.64 -6.92
N LYS A 61 0.08 -4.16 -6.44
CA LYS A 61 -1.21 -4.30 -7.13
C LYS A 61 -1.99 -2.99 -7.11
N ARG A 62 -2.75 -2.75 -8.21
CA ARG A 62 -3.66 -1.61 -8.33
C ARG A 62 -4.89 -1.81 -7.43
N PHE A 63 -5.50 -0.70 -6.96
CA PHE A 63 -6.77 -0.76 -6.23
C PHE A 63 -7.87 -1.41 -7.10
N TYR A 64 -8.80 -2.07 -6.43
CA TYR A 64 -10.01 -2.58 -7.11
C TYR A 64 -11.24 -1.71 -6.82
N LYS A 65 -11.22 -0.90 -5.74
CA LYS A 65 -12.32 -0.03 -5.36
C LYS A 65 -11.83 1.20 -4.62
N ARG A 66 -12.54 2.32 -4.80
CA ARG A 66 -12.47 3.53 -3.97
C ARG A 66 -13.89 3.94 -3.58
N SER A 67 -14.08 4.46 -2.37
CA SER A 67 -15.38 4.89 -1.87
C SER A 67 -15.24 6.00 -0.85
N PHE A 68 -16.26 6.83 -0.70
CA PHE A 68 -16.40 7.65 0.49
C PHE A 68 -16.75 6.76 1.67
N LEU A 69 -16.24 7.14 2.84
CA LEU A 69 -16.50 6.46 4.11
C LEU A 69 -17.11 7.45 5.10
N LYS A 70 -17.93 6.94 6.00
CA LYS A 70 -18.37 7.66 7.20
C LYS A 70 -18.04 6.84 8.44
N GLU A 71 -17.71 7.52 9.53
CA GLU A 71 -17.58 6.87 10.84
C GLU A 71 -18.98 6.41 11.28
N ASP A 72 -19.09 5.14 11.67
CA ASP A 72 -20.34 4.53 12.08
C ASP A 72 -20.02 3.37 13.03
N PRO A 73 -20.54 3.37 14.28
CA PRO A 73 -20.25 2.32 15.26
C PRO A 73 -20.57 0.90 14.78
N GLU A 74 -21.54 0.77 13.86
CA GLU A 74 -21.94 -0.51 13.26
C GLU A 74 -21.17 -0.81 11.93
N GLY A 75 -20.23 0.05 11.55
CA GLY A 75 -19.44 -0.09 10.33
C GLY A 75 -18.56 -1.33 10.37
N ALA A 76 -18.62 -2.13 9.30
CA ALA A 76 -17.88 -3.39 9.19
C ALA A 76 -16.37 -3.19 8.94
N LEU A 77 -15.96 -2.04 8.41
CA LEU A 77 -14.56 -1.73 8.17
C LEU A 77 -13.94 -1.09 9.43
N ILE A 78 -12.94 -1.75 10.01
CA ILE A 78 -12.28 -1.26 11.22
C ILE A 78 -10.82 -0.91 10.92
N VAL A 79 -10.50 0.38 10.96
CA VAL A 79 -9.14 0.88 10.76
C VAL A 79 -8.76 1.82 11.89
N GLY A 80 -7.62 1.57 12.52
CA GLY A 80 -7.15 2.36 13.66
C GLY A 80 -8.09 2.33 14.90
N GLY A 81 -8.95 1.30 15.00
CA GLY A 81 -9.95 1.21 16.08
C GLY A 81 -11.24 2.01 15.82
N ILE A 82 -11.33 2.68 14.68
CA ILE A 82 -12.52 3.40 14.23
C ILE A 82 -13.27 2.53 13.24
N HIS A 83 -14.58 2.45 13.41
CA HIS A 83 -15.49 1.75 12.52
C HIS A 83 -15.95 2.68 11.41
N TYR A 84 -15.99 2.18 10.18
CA TYR A 84 -16.41 2.91 8.99
C TYR A 84 -17.45 2.14 8.21
N LEU A 85 -18.36 2.87 7.60
CA LEU A 85 -19.33 2.38 6.63
C LEU A 85 -19.09 3.09 5.30
N GLU A 86 -19.15 2.34 4.20
CA GLU A 86 -19.15 2.92 2.85
C GLU A 86 -20.43 3.72 2.62
N THR A 87 -20.31 4.89 1.97
CA THR A 87 -21.42 5.78 1.69
C THR A 87 -21.34 6.33 0.28
N GLY A 88 -22.50 6.62 -0.32
CA GLY A 88 -22.59 7.39 -1.57
C GLY A 88 -22.60 8.91 -1.35
N GLU A 89 -22.63 9.36 -0.08
CA GLU A 89 -22.57 10.79 0.26
C GLU A 89 -21.13 11.27 0.25
N GLU A 90 -20.91 12.51 -0.18
CA GLU A 90 -19.60 13.15 -0.13
C GLU A 90 -19.18 13.38 1.33
N THR A 91 -18.00 12.90 1.69
CA THR A 91 -17.40 13.07 3.02
C THR A 91 -15.94 13.48 2.89
N ASN A 92 -15.31 13.84 4.00
CA ASN A 92 -13.87 14.09 4.06
C ASN A 92 -13.06 12.83 4.36
N VAL A 93 -13.66 11.64 4.28
CA VAL A 93 -12.99 10.34 4.51
C VAL A 93 -13.10 9.47 3.27
N ILE A 94 -11.97 8.98 2.80
CA ILE A 94 -11.86 8.14 1.61
C ILE A 94 -11.28 6.78 1.98
N GLY A 95 -11.91 5.70 1.49
CA GLY A 95 -11.37 4.35 1.51
C GLY A 95 -10.82 3.95 0.15
N ILE A 96 -9.60 3.41 0.12
CA ILE A 96 -8.98 2.84 -1.08
C ILE A 96 -8.69 1.38 -0.78
N PHE A 97 -9.27 0.49 -1.57
CA PHE A 97 -9.31 -0.94 -1.29
C PHE A 97 -8.40 -1.71 -2.26
N PHE A 98 -7.54 -2.53 -1.70
CA PHE A 98 -6.60 -3.39 -2.41
C PHE A 98 -6.84 -4.84 -2.01
N ARG A 99 -6.62 -5.76 -2.95
CA ARG A 99 -6.83 -7.17 -2.71
C ARG A 99 -5.82 -8.01 -3.47
N PHE A 100 -5.07 -8.82 -2.75
CA PHE A 100 -4.28 -9.91 -3.31
C PHE A 100 -5.11 -11.19 -3.19
N ASP A 101 -5.54 -11.71 -4.32
CA ASP A 101 -6.39 -12.91 -4.39
C ASP A 101 -5.59 -14.19 -4.07
N GLU A 102 -6.31 -15.30 -3.96
CA GLU A 102 -5.75 -16.59 -3.54
C GLU A 102 -4.50 -17.04 -4.34
N PRO A 103 -4.49 -16.94 -5.70
CA PRO A 103 -3.31 -17.35 -6.48
C PRO A 103 -2.18 -16.32 -6.50
N GLU A 104 -2.38 -15.13 -5.91
CA GLU A 104 -1.44 -14.00 -6.03
C GLU A 104 -0.52 -13.89 -4.83
N ALA A 105 0.74 -13.52 -5.07
CA ALA A 105 1.74 -13.24 -4.04
C ALA A 105 1.93 -14.38 -3.01
N ASN A 106 1.79 -15.64 -3.43
CA ASN A 106 1.93 -16.80 -2.55
C ASN A 106 3.39 -17.03 -2.15
N GLY A 107 3.56 -17.55 -0.92
CA GLY A 107 4.89 -17.85 -0.36
C GLY A 107 5.61 -16.62 0.19
N ILE A 108 4.95 -15.45 0.22
CA ILE A 108 5.51 -14.23 0.80
C ILE A 108 5.13 -14.17 2.28
N THR A 109 6.11 -13.97 3.15
CA THR A 109 5.87 -13.52 4.53
C THR A 109 5.76 -12.01 4.52
N ILE A 110 4.53 -11.48 4.56
CA ILE A 110 4.28 -10.05 4.56
C ILE A 110 4.67 -9.48 5.92
N LYS A 111 5.60 -8.54 5.94
CA LYS A 111 6.09 -7.83 7.13
C LYS A 111 5.85 -6.32 7.04
N GLU A 112 5.65 -5.83 5.82
CA GLU A 112 5.39 -4.43 5.54
C GLU A 112 4.43 -4.29 4.36
N TYR A 113 3.68 -3.20 4.34
CA TYR A 113 2.95 -2.77 3.16
C TYR A 113 2.92 -1.26 3.05
N GLY A 114 2.68 -0.74 1.85
CA GLY A 114 2.60 0.69 1.61
C GLY A 114 1.70 1.05 0.43
N PHE A 115 1.14 2.24 0.50
CA PHE A 115 0.28 2.79 -0.55
C PHE A 115 1.07 3.79 -1.39
N PHE A 116 0.97 3.65 -2.72
CA PHE A 116 1.73 4.43 -3.69
C PHE A 116 0.81 5.15 -4.68
N GLY A 117 1.26 6.31 -5.15
CA GLY A 117 0.56 7.09 -6.17
C GLY A 117 1.47 8.07 -6.89
N GLY A 118 0.89 8.96 -7.69
CA GLY A 118 1.62 10.03 -8.36
C GLY A 118 2.51 9.55 -9.51
N GLY A 119 2.05 8.58 -10.31
CA GLY A 119 2.77 8.15 -11.51
C GLY A 119 3.52 6.82 -11.34
N VAL A 120 2.88 5.83 -10.75
CA VAL A 120 3.38 4.44 -10.71
C VAL A 120 3.39 3.87 -12.14
N VAL A 121 4.53 3.34 -12.58
CA VAL A 121 4.69 2.74 -13.91
C VAL A 121 5.30 1.34 -13.76
N PHE A 122 4.67 0.36 -14.38
CA PHE A 122 5.21 -0.98 -14.54
C PHE A 122 5.96 -1.08 -15.88
N ARG A 123 6.86 -2.03 -15.97
CA ARG A 123 7.52 -2.37 -17.24
C ARG A 123 6.47 -2.72 -18.29
N SER A 124 6.79 -2.41 -19.54
CA SER A 124 5.86 -2.58 -20.68
C SER A 124 5.45 -4.03 -20.96
N ASP A 125 6.21 -5.01 -20.46
CA ASP A 125 5.95 -6.44 -20.56
C ASP A 125 5.10 -7.00 -19.41
N VAL A 126 4.74 -6.15 -18.43
CA VAL A 126 3.94 -6.52 -17.27
C VAL A 126 2.50 -6.05 -17.44
N ASP A 127 1.55 -6.89 -17.05
CA ASP A 127 0.16 -6.47 -16.92
C ASP A 127 0.08 -5.24 -15.98
N GLY A 128 -0.48 -4.14 -16.47
CA GLY A 128 -0.58 -2.88 -15.72
C GLY A 128 -1.43 -2.93 -14.44
N PHE A 129 -1.86 -4.13 -14.04
CA PHE A 129 -2.68 -4.35 -12.85
C PHE A 129 -1.89 -4.87 -11.64
N MET A 130 -0.92 -5.77 -11.86
CA MET A 130 -0.12 -6.36 -10.80
C MET A 130 1.33 -6.62 -11.23
N ALA A 131 2.30 -6.11 -10.45
CA ALA A 131 3.71 -6.49 -10.51
C ALA A 131 4.01 -7.56 -9.46
N LYS A 132 4.82 -8.57 -9.81
CA LYS A 132 5.13 -9.75 -8.97
C LYS A 132 6.56 -9.76 -8.46
N GLU A 133 7.45 -8.93 -9.02
CA GLU A 133 8.89 -8.94 -8.78
C GLU A 133 9.41 -7.62 -8.17
N GLY A 134 8.52 -6.78 -7.64
CA GLY A 134 8.88 -5.53 -6.96
C GLY A 134 9.52 -4.48 -7.87
N VAL A 135 10.33 -3.60 -7.27
CA VAL A 135 10.94 -2.46 -7.96
C VAL A 135 12.15 -2.90 -8.78
N TYR A 136 12.20 -2.48 -10.04
CA TYR A 136 13.35 -2.70 -10.92
C TYR A 136 14.58 -1.94 -10.43
N HIS A 137 15.70 -2.64 -10.37
CA HIS A 137 17.01 -2.04 -10.16
C HIS A 137 18.06 -2.85 -10.94
N PRO A 138 18.87 -2.23 -11.81
CA PRO A 138 19.77 -2.98 -12.70
C PRO A 138 20.77 -3.87 -11.98
N ASP A 139 21.24 -3.45 -10.80
CA ASP A 139 22.29 -4.15 -10.06
C ASP A 139 21.74 -5.12 -8.99
N THR A 140 20.59 -4.81 -8.38
CA THR A 140 20.07 -5.56 -7.21
C THR A 140 18.77 -6.30 -7.49
N ASN A 141 17.96 -5.85 -8.46
CA ASN A 141 16.73 -6.52 -8.88
C ASN A 141 16.49 -6.32 -10.38
N PRO A 142 17.28 -6.96 -11.28
CA PRO A 142 17.13 -6.79 -12.73
C PRO A 142 15.85 -7.41 -13.30
N THR A 143 15.17 -8.26 -12.53
CA THR A 143 13.86 -8.84 -12.91
C THR A 143 12.68 -8.02 -12.40
N GLY A 144 12.92 -6.97 -11.63
CA GLY A 144 11.89 -6.10 -11.10
C GLY A 144 10.94 -5.56 -12.17
N GLU A 145 9.68 -5.47 -11.85
CA GLU A 145 8.59 -5.14 -12.78
C GLU A 145 8.07 -3.71 -12.61
N VAL A 146 8.50 -2.99 -11.58
CA VAL A 146 8.10 -1.61 -11.32
C VAL A 146 9.21 -0.65 -11.73
N GLU A 147 9.06 0.05 -12.85
CA GLU A 147 10.05 1.02 -13.36
C GLU A 147 10.00 2.35 -12.61
N ASN A 148 8.80 2.82 -12.29
CA ASN A 148 8.60 4.02 -11.50
C ASN A 148 7.69 3.70 -10.32
N SER A 149 8.22 3.84 -9.12
CA SER A 149 7.47 3.55 -7.89
C SER A 149 6.41 4.59 -7.56
N GLY A 150 6.47 5.79 -8.16
CA GLY A 150 5.68 6.92 -7.70
C GLY A 150 6.10 7.36 -6.29
N TYR A 151 5.17 7.97 -5.58
CA TYR A 151 5.36 8.43 -4.20
C TYR A 151 4.80 7.40 -3.23
N LEU A 152 5.60 6.94 -2.27
CA LEU A 152 5.10 6.21 -1.11
C LEU A 152 4.28 7.19 -0.26
N TYR A 153 2.99 6.93 -0.14
CA TYR A 153 2.08 7.78 0.62
C TYR A 153 2.08 7.43 2.11
N GLU A 154 1.83 6.18 2.39
CA GLU A 154 1.75 5.62 3.74
C GLU A 154 2.47 4.27 3.76
N VAL A 155 3.16 4.00 4.85
CA VAL A 155 3.80 2.71 5.09
C VAL A 155 3.40 2.17 6.46
N LYS A 156 3.28 0.86 6.53
CA LYS A 156 3.02 0.14 7.76
C LYS A 156 3.84 -1.12 7.84
N ASN A 157 4.55 -1.26 8.95
CA ASN A 157 5.22 -2.49 9.33
C ASN A 157 4.27 -3.29 10.23
N ILE A 158 4.17 -4.58 9.99
CA ILE A 158 3.21 -5.46 10.66
C ILE A 158 3.91 -6.71 11.20
N PRO A 159 3.36 -7.38 12.22
CA PRO A 159 3.77 -8.73 12.59
C PRO A 159 3.71 -9.67 11.39
N ASP A 160 4.61 -10.63 11.35
CA ASP A 160 4.76 -11.58 10.24
C ASP A 160 3.43 -12.24 9.88
N PHE A 161 3.05 -12.11 8.61
CA PHE A 161 1.86 -12.71 8.05
C PHE A 161 2.20 -13.52 6.79
N ASN A 162 2.05 -14.84 6.83
CA ASN A 162 2.33 -15.70 5.68
C ASN A 162 1.15 -15.75 4.71
N LYS A 163 1.37 -15.28 3.49
CA LYS A 163 0.42 -15.38 2.39
C LYS A 163 0.53 -16.77 1.74
N ILE A 164 -0.49 -17.58 1.91
CA ILE A 164 -0.59 -18.93 1.33
C ILE A 164 -1.64 -18.98 0.22
N SER A 165 -1.66 -20.06 -0.55
CA SER A 165 -2.42 -20.20 -1.79
C SER A 165 -3.94 -20.16 -1.64
N ASP A 166 -4.47 -20.39 -0.46
CA ASP A 166 -5.90 -20.38 -0.13
C ASP A 166 -6.31 -19.17 0.72
N THR A 167 -5.42 -18.18 0.83
CA THR A 167 -5.65 -16.97 1.61
C THR A 167 -5.77 -15.76 0.69
N ARG A 168 -6.85 -15.00 0.87
CA ARG A 168 -7.02 -13.66 0.29
C ARG A 168 -6.55 -12.62 1.31
N VAL A 169 -5.82 -11.61 0.86
CA VAL A 169 -5.39 -10.48 1.69
C VAL A 169 -6.06 -9.20 1.20
N GLU A 170 -6.82 -8.56 2.07
CA GLU A 170 -7.40 -7.24 1.81
C GLU A 170 -6.70 -6.19 2.66
N LEU A 171 -6.29 -5.11 2.01
CA LEU A 171 -5.65 -3.96 2.61
C LEU A 171 -6.46 -2.71 2.26
N VAL A 172 -6.70 -1.87 3.24
CA VAL A 172 -7.48 -0.64 3.04
C VAL A 172 -6.70 0.55 3.56
N GLY A 173 -6.47 1.52 2.66
CA GLY A 173 -6.02 2.86 3.04
C GLY A 173 -7.23 3.73 3.38
N VAL A 174 -7.29 4.26 4.60
CA VAL A 174 -8.30 5.24 5.01
C VAL A 174 -7.62 6.59 5.16
N ILE A 175 -8.07 7.54 4.36
CA ILE A 175 -7.54 8.91 4.34
C ILE A 175 -8.62 9.86 4.81
N LYS A 176 -8.33 10.62 5.87
CA LYS A 176 -9.17 11.68 6.40
C LYS A 176 -8.50 13.02 6.12
N ILE A 177 -9.22 13.92 5.42
CA ILE A 177 -8.77 15.26 5.01
C ILE A 177 -9.36 16.30 5.96
#